data_26e1adaa0db35851b364eba9833d12dd
#
_entry.id   26e1adaa0db35851b364eba9833d12dd
#
_cell.length_a   1.000
_cell.length_b   1.000
_cell.length_c   1.000
_cell.angle_alpha   90.00
_cell.angle_beta   90.00
_cell.angle_gamma   90.00
#
_symmetry.space_group_name_H-M   'P 1'
#
loop_
_entity.id
_entity.type
_entity.pdbx_description
1 polymer ?
#
loop_
_entity_poly.entity_id
_entity_poly.type
_entity_poly.pdbx_seq_one_letter_code
_entity_poly.pdbx_strand_id
1 'polypeptide(L)'
;MKVDYYYPPGPPEKAGTAAQEAAALGYDGFFTAETQHDPFFPITHAAVVAPGLEFGTAIAVAFPRSPAVMAMTAWDLARQTEGRFMLGLGTQVRAHVVRRFASMWVGKPAPQLREYIQAMRAVWDSWQNGTPLQYEGEFYSLSLMTPFFNPGPIRSPDVPVYIAGVGPYLSALAGEMCDGFHVHPFHTVAYLDEVVLPNMEKAATEADRSLDDVERVTTVFIMTGNSDEEIEQSKAAVRQQVSFYASTPSYRSVLEASDWDWGPELTAMSKRGEWDKMAAAVPDEALEEVGVVAPIDSLAQTIKDRYGDRVQRVGFYSLGSTLMQDNDALRQVISQLQS
;
A
#
# COMPACT_ATOMS: atom_id res chain seq x y z
N MET A 1 13.71 8.81 6.45
CA MET A 1 12.73 7.99 5.70
C MET A 1 11.87 8.90 4.85
N LYS A 2 11.31 8.40 3.71
CA LYS A 2 10.38 9.19 2.89
C LYS A 2 9.00 9.27 3.55
N VAL A 3 8.27 10.36 3.29
CA VAL A 3 6.92 10.58 3.83
C VAL A 3 5.94 10.78 2.68
N ASP A 4 4.91 9.96 2.61
CA ASP A 4 3.97 9.91 1.50
C ASP A 4 2.58 10.42 1.88
N TYR A 5 2.00 11.18 0.98
CA TYR A 5 0.60 11.59 1.05
C TYR A 5 -0.30 10.53 0.40
N TYR A 6 -1.24 10.03 1.16
CA TYR A 6 -2.28 9.12 0.66
C TYR A 6 -3.55 9.91 0.36
N TYR A 7 -3.84 10.04 -0.92
CA TYR A 7 -5.03 10.76 -1.38
C TYR A 7 -6.29 10.06 -0.88
N PRO A 8 -7.12 10.75 -0.06
CA PRO A 8 -8.37 10.17 0.42
C PRO A 8 -9.29 9.80 -0.75
N PRO A 9 -10.18 8.80 -0.57
CA PRO A 9 -11.18 8.48 -1.59
C PRO A 9 -11.98 9.73 -1.98
N GLY A 10 -11.79 10.18 -3.22
CA GLY A 10 -12.36 11.43 -3.70
C GLY A 10 -12.35 11.52 -5.22
N PRO A 11 -13.07 12.49 -5.78
CA PRO A 11 -13.18 12.65 -7.22
C PRO A 11 -11.85 13.06 -7.84
N PRO A 12 -11.48 12.49 -9.02
CA PRO A 12 -10.17 12.68 -9.64
C PRO A 12 -9.79 14.13 -9.88
N GLU A 13 -10.76 14.99 -10.18
CA GLU A 13 -10.53 16.41 -10.47
C GLU A 13 -9.98 17.23 -9.29
N LYS A 14 -10.12 16.72 -8.06
CA LYS A 14 -9.53 17.34 -6.86
C LYS A 14 -8.08 16.92 -6.60
N ALA A 15 -7.62 15.87 -7.27
CA ALA A 15 -6.29 15.30 -7.00
C ALA A 15 -5.16 16.27 -7.34
N GLY A 16 -5.33 17.12 -8.36
CA GLY A 16 -4.33 18.14 -8.71
C GLY A 16 -4.08 19.13 -7.58
N THR A 17 -5.15 19.69 -6.98
CA THR A 17 -5.02 20.60 -5.84
C THR A 17 -4.40 19.90 -4.63
N ALA A 18 -4.87 18.69 -4.30
CA ALA A 18 -4.32 17.91 -3.20
C ALA A 18 -2.82 17.61 -3.38
N ALA A 19 -2.39 17.32 -4.61
CA ALA A 19 -0.98 17.07 -4.91
C ALA A 19 -0.11 18.33 -4.77
N GLN A 20 -0.62 19.50 -5.17
CA GLN A 20 0.08 20.78 -4.95
C GLN A 20 0.21 21.10 -3.46
N GLU A 21 -0.84 20.86 -2.68
CA GLU A 21 -0.81 21.02 -1.22
C GLU A 21 0.18 20.05 -0.58
N ALA A 22 0.17 18.77 -0.97
CA ALA A 22 1.12 17.77 -0.50
C ALA A 22 2.57 18.16 -0.80
N ALA A 23 2.86 18.60 -2.02
CA ALA A 23 4.18 19.10 -2.40
C ALA A 23 4.61 20.33 -1.57
N ALA A 24 3.70 21.28 -1.32
CA ALA A 24 3.96 22.46 -0.48
C ALA A 24 4.19 22.12 0.99
N LEU A 25 3.65 21.01 1.48
CA LEU A 25 3.88 20.49 2.83
C LEU A 25 5.17 19.69 2.95
N GLY A 26 5.81 19.32 1.83
CA GLY A 26 7.09 18.61 1.82
C GLY A 26 6.98 17.10 1.72
N TYR A 27 5.83 16.55 1.36
CA TYR A 27 5.72 15.11 1.09
C TYR A 27 6.60 14.68 -0.10
N ASP A 28 7.12 13.46 -0.06
CA ASP A 28 7.93 12.86 -1.12
C ASP A 28 7.06 12.24 -2.22
N GLY A 29 5.95 11.63 -1.83
CA GLY A 29 5.09 10.88 -2.75
C GLY A 29 3.60 11.19 -2.59
N PHE A 30 2.85 10.86 -3.66
CA PHE A 30 1.39 10.96 -3.74
C PHE A 30 0.83 9.61 -4.16
N PHE A 31 0.14 8.94 -3.25
CA PHE A 31 -0.40 7.61 -3.45
C PHE A 31 -1.92 7.59 -3.46
N THR A 32 -2.47 6.73 -4.30
CA THR A 32 -3.92 6.54 -4.47
C THR A 32 -4.32 5.10 -4.19
N ALA A 33 -5.55 4.88 -3.75
CA ALA A 33 -6.09 3.55 -3.49
C ALA A 33 -7.37 3.29 -4.31
N GLU A 34 -7.53 2.05 -4.79
CA GLU A 34 -8.75 1.62 -5.48
C GLU A 34 -9.86 1.28 -4.50
N THR A 35 -10.67 2.26 -4.15
CA THR A 35 -11.81 2.11 -3.25
C THR A 35 -13.12 2.49 -3.94
N GLN A 36 -13.52 3.74 -3.90
CA GLN A 36 -14.73 4.28 -4.54
C GLN A 36 -14.47 4.72 -5.99
N HIS A 37 -13.22 5.04 -6.31
CA HIS A 37 -12.79 5.56 -7.60
C HIS A 37 -11.66 4.70 -8.18
N ASP A 38 -11.43 4.83 -9.48
CA ASP A 38 -10.26 4.25 -10.16
C ASP A 38 -8.99 4.93 -9.64
N PRO A 39 -7.93 4.16 -9.31
CA PRO A 39 -6.75 4.72 -8.66
C PRO A 39 -5.83 5.49 -9.62
N PHE A 40 -5.96 5.32 -10.93
CA PHE A 40 -5.02 5.89 -11.89
C PHE A 40 -5.41 7.32 -12.35
N PHE A 41 -6.69 7.62 -12.46
CA PHE A 41 -7.13 8.95 -12.90
C PHE A 41 -6.65 10.09 -11.99
N PRO A 42 -6.69 9.98 -10.64
CA PRO A 42 -6.13 11.01 -9.78
C PRO A 42 -4.66 11.27 -10.04
N ILE A 43 -3.86 10.22 -10.32
CA ILE A 43 -2.42 10.35 -10.59
C ILE A 43 -2.18 11.15 -11.86
N THR A 44 -2.96 10.95 -12.91
CA THR A 44 -2.80 11.71 -14.17
C THR A 44 -2.97 13.22 -13.97
N HIS A 45 -3.90 13.64 -13.09
CA HIS A 45 -4.10 15.05 -12.74
C HIS A 45 -2.96 15.58 -11.86
N ALA A 46 -2.59 14.82 -10.83
CA ALA A 46 -1.56 15.18 -9.87
C ALA A 46 -0.18 15.36 -10.53
N ALA A 47 0.20 14.45 -11.42
CA ALA A 47 1.50 14.45 -12.08
C ALA A 47 1.74 15.69 -12.97
N VAL A 48 0.68 16.29 -13.51
CA VAL A 48 0.80 17.51 -14.34
C VAL A 48 1.14 18.73 -13.49
N VAL A 49 0.59 18.82 -12.28
CA VAL A 49 0.65 20.05 -11.47
C VAL A 49 1.65 19.99 -10.31
N ALA A 50 2.10 18.80 -9.96
CA ALA A 50 3.08 18.56 -8.90
C ALA A 50 4.21 17.62 -9.36
N PRO A 51 4.99 18.01 -10.41
CA PRO A 51 5.94 17.11 -11.05
C PRO A 51 7.14 16.74 -10.19
N GLY A 52 7.30 17.35 -9.02
CA GLY A 52 8.36 17.00 -8.05
C GLY A 52 8.05 15.79 -7.18
N LEU A 53 6.79 15.35 -7.12
CA LEU A 53 6.40 14.20 -6.32
C LEU A 53 6.69 12.87 -7.05
N GLU A 54 6.91 11.83 -6.27
CA GLU A 54 6.76 10.44 -6.71
C GLU A 54 5.28 10.06 -6.67
N PHE A 55 4.84 9.17 -7.56
CA PHE A 55 3.43 8.78 -7.67
C PHE A 55 3.29 7.27 -7.56
N GLY A 56 2.22 6.80 -6.95
CA GLY A 56 1.99 5.37 -6.90
C GLY A 56 0.55 4.99 -6.57
N THR A 57 0.25 3.72 -6.75
CA THR A 57 -0.98 3.13 -6.25
C THR A 57 -0.72 2.32 -4.98
N ALA A 58 -1.58 2.48 -3.96
CA ALA A 58 -1.53 1.74 -2.71
C ALA A 58 -2.94 1.33 -2.25
N ILE A 59 -3.55 0.46 -3.00
CA ILE A 59 -3.11 -0.31 -4.18
C ILE A 59 -4.16 -0.22 -5.31
N ALA A 60 -3.75 -0.58 -6.54
CA ALA A 60 -4.67 -0.95 -7.60
C ALA A 60 -4.99 -2.45 -7.50
N VAL A 61 -6.25 -2.83 -7.75
CA VAL A 61 -6.67 -4.24 -7.72
C VAL A 61 -6.28 -4.93 -9.02
N ALA A 62 -5.43 -5.97 -8.93
CA ALA A 62 -4.85 -6.62 -10.10
C ALA A 62 -5.88 -7.41 -10.93
N PHE A 63 -6.60 -8.35 -10.31
CA PHE A 63 -7.35 -9.39 -11.04
C PHE A 63 -8.55 -8.93 -11.87
N PRO A 64 -9.22 -7.81 -11.59
CA PRO A 64 -10.25 -7.28 -12.48
C PRO A 64 -9.72 -6.75 -13.83
N ARG A 65 -8.41 -6.48 -13.90
CA ARG A 65 -7.74 -6.01 -15.13
C ARG A 65 -6.84 -7.11 -15.68
N SER A 66 -6.73 -7.23 -17.01
CA SER A 66 -5.73 -8.14 -17.56
C SER A 66 -4.31 -7.59 -17.36
N PRO A 67 -3.27 -8.45 -17.31
CA PRO A 67 -1.87 -7.98 -17.23
C PRO A 67 -1.51 -7.00 -18.34
N ALA A 68 -2.00 -7.21 -19.57
CA ALA A 68 -1.74 -6.31 -20.70
C ALA A 68 -2.37 -4.92 -20.51
N VAL A 69 -3.60 -4.84 -19.99
CA VAL A 69 -4.26 -3.55 -19.70
C VAL A 69 -3.52 -2.81 -18.57
N MET A 70 -3.11 -3.53 -17.54
CA MET A 70 -2.33 -2.95 -16.46
C MET A 70 -0.96 -2.47 -16.94
N ALA A 71 -0.31 -3.26 -17.81
CA ALA A 71 0.96 -2.88 -18.42
C ALA A 71 0.84 -1.58 -19.21
N MET A 72 -0.24 -1.40 -20.00
CA MET A 72 -0.51 -0.14 -20.73
C MET A 72 -0.63 1.05 -19.78
N THR A 73 -1.44 0.91 -18.74
CA THR A 73 -1.67 1.98 -17.75
C THR A 73 -0.38 2.39 -17.07
N ALA A 74 0.40 1.42 -16.60
CA ALA A 74 1.65 1.68 -15.89
C ALA A 74 2.72 2.28 -16.81
N TRP A 75 2.78 1.84 -18.07
CA TRP A 75 3.73 2.37 -19.06
C TRP A 75 3.47 3.85 -19.40
N ASP A 76 2.20 4.18 -19.59
CA ASP A 76 1.81 5.58 -19.87
C ASP A 76 2.07 6.48 -18.65
N LEU A 77 1.81 6.02 -17.44
CA LEU A 77 2.11 6.76 -16.20
C LEU A 77 3.62 6.89 -15.97
N ALA A 78 4.40 5.83 -16.20
CA ALA A 78 5.86 5.91 -16.10
C ALA A 78 6.44 6.94 -17.09
N ARG A 79 5.92 6.96 -18.31
CA ARG A 79 6.29 7.98 -19.31
C ARG A 79 5.88 9.39 -18.88
N GLN A 80 4.63 9.57 -18.42
CA GLN A 80 4.10 10.86 -17.98
C GLN A 80 4.85 11.45 -16.80
N THR A 81 5.24 10.59 -15.84
CA THR A 81 5.96 10.99 -14.63
C THR A 81 7.47 10.96 -14.77
N GLU A 82 7.99 10.65 -15.97
CA GLU A 82 9.43 10.51 -16.21
C GLU A 82 10.11 9.51 -15.25
N GLY A 83 9.45 8.36 -15.01
CA GLY A 83 9.96 7.29 -14.16
C GLY A 83 9.65 7.44 -12.66
N ARG A 84 8.87 8.44 -12.25
CA ARG A 84 8.47 8.61 -10.84
C ARG A 84 7.16 7.92 -10.48
N PHE A 85 6.72 6.96 -11.27
CA PHE A 85 5.52 6.15 -10.99
C PHE A 85 5.91 4.77 -10.47
N MET A 86 5.26 4.36 -9.38
CA MET A 86 5.36 3.04 -8.76
C MET A 86 4.01 2.34 -8.85
N LEU A 87 3.98 1.13 -9.42
CA LEU A 87 2.75 0.35 -9.54
C LEU A 87 2.54 -0.53 -8.31
N GLY A 88 1.73 -0.10 -7.38
CA GLY A 88 1.31 -0.92 -6.24
C GLY A 88 0.07 -1.75 -6.55
N LEU A 89 0.19 -3.07 -6.46
CA LEU A 89 -0.84 -4.05 -6.77
C LEU A 89 -1.32 -4.80 -5.54
N GLY A 90 -2.60 -5.16 -5.53
CA GLY A 90 -3.17 -6.05 -4.52
C GLY A 90 -4.12 -7.06 -5.13
N THR A 91 -4.25 -8.21 -4.47
CA THR A 91 -5.12 -9.31 -4.92
C THR A 91 -6.58 -9.07 -4.58
N GLN A 92 -6.86 -8.22 -3.60
CA GLN A 92 -8.16 -8.04 -2.99
C GLN A 92 -8.73 -9.37 -2.40
N VAL A 93 -9.84 -9.31 -1.69
CA VAL A 93 -10.51 -10.50 -1.18
C VAL A 93 -11.53 -11.05 -2.18
N ARG A 94 -11.76 -12.37 -2.14
CA ARG A 94 -12.66 -13.09 -3.06
C ARG A 94 -14.03 -12.42 -3.25
N ALA A 95 -14.61 -11.91 -2.16
CA ALA A 95 -15.94 -11.29 -2.21
C ALA A 95 -15.97 -10.06 -3.12
N HIS A 96 -14.94 -9.21 -3.07
CA HIS A 96 -14.83 -8.03 -3.94
C HIS A 96 -14.50 -8.43 -5.38
N VAL A 97 -13.56 -9.36 -5.60
CA VAL A 97 -13.21 -9.81 -6.95
C VAL A 97 -14.44 -10.35 -7.67
N VAL A 98 -15.21 -11.23 -7.00
CA VAL A 98 -16.36 -11.90 -7.64
C VAL A 98 -17.61 -11.02 -7.69
N ARG A 99 -17.97 -10.35 -6.57
CA ARG A 99 -19.28 -9.69 -6.44
C ARG A 99 -19.26 -8.21 -6.82
N ARG A 100 -18.12 -7.52 -6.61
CA ARG A 100 -17.98 -6.10 -6.94
C ARG A 100 -17.43 -5.90 -8.34
N PHE A 101 -16.40 -6.68 -8.72
CA PHE A 101 -15.71 -6.54 -9.99
C PHE A 101 -16.18 -7.54 -11.06
N ALA A 102 -17.08 -8.50 -10.72
CA ALA A 102 -17.55 -9.55 -11.61
C ALA A 102 -16.42 -10.32 -12.31
N SER A 103 -15.28 -10.50 -11.63
CA SER A 103 -14.09 -11.16 -12.15
C SER A 103 -13.94 -12.56 -11.59
N MET A 104 -13.18 -13.42 -12.28
CA MET A 104 -12.95 -14.78 -11.84
C MET A 104 -12.01 -14.84 -10.64
N TRP A 105 -12.27 -15.76 -9.72
CA TRP A 105 -11.41 -16.08 -8.60
C TRP A 105 -10.90 -17.51 -8.72
N VAL A 106 -9.61 -17.66 -8.96
CA VAL A 106 -8.99 -18.99 -9.17
C VAL A 106 -8.52 -19.69 -7.88
N GLY A 107 -8.62 -19.01 -6.73
CA GLY A 107 -8.30 -19.60 -5.42
C GLY A 107 -6.81 -19.63 -5.05
N LYS A 108 -5.94 -19.16 -5.92
CA LYS A 108 -4.47 -19.13 -5.73
C LYS A 108 -3.91 -17.71 -5.91
N PRO A 109 -4.17 -16.76 -4.99
CA PRO A 109 -3.87 -15.35 -5.24
C PRO A 109 -2.37 -15.05 -5.40
N ALA A 110 -1.48 -15.63 -4.62
CA ALA A 110 -0.04 -15.36 -4.74
C ALA A 110 0.57 -15.95 -6.02
N PRO A 111 0.36 -17.23 -6.39
CA PRO A 111 0.78 -17.73 -7.70
C PRO A 111 0.19 -16.97 -8.88
N GLN A 112 -1.09 -16.59 -8.83
CA GLN A 112 -1.72 -15.81 -9.89
C GLN A 112 -1.11 -14.41 -9.99
N LEU A 113 -0.81 -13.75 -8.88
CA LEU A 113 -0.17 -12.43 -8.88
C LEU A 113 1.27 -12.50 -9.41
N ARG A 114 2.01 -13.57 -9.09
CA ARG A 114 3.35 -13.84 -9.67
C ARG A 114 3.30 -13.84 -11.20
N GLU A 115 2.43 -14.67 -11.77
CA GLU A 115 2.28 -14.74 -13.22
C GLU A 115 1.77 -13.44 -13.83
N TYR A 116 0.88 -12.73 -13.12
CA TYR A 116 0.39 -11.43 -13.52
C TYR A 116 1.54 -10.43 -13.72
N ILE A 117 2.47 -10.36 -12.75
CA ILE A 117 3.64 -9.48 -12.81
C ILE A 117 4.59 -9.92 -13.93
N GLN A 118 4.85 -11.23 -14.08
CA GLN A 118 5.68 -11.76 -15.14
C GLN A 118 5.10 -11.45 -16.53
N ALA A 119 3.80 -11.63 -16.70
CA ALA A 119 3.09 -11.32 -17.93
C ALA A 119 3.16 -9.82 -18.28
N MET A 120 3.01 -8.92 -17.29
CA MET A 120 3.21 -7.48 -17.50
C MET A 120 4.64 -7.16 -17.94
N ARG A 121 5.65 -7.73 -17.25
CA ARG A 121 7.06 -7.52 -17.59
C ARG A 121 7.39 -8.02 -19.00
N ALA A 122 6.79 -9.13 -19.44
CA ALA A 122 6.95 -9.61 -20.83
C ALA A 122 6.36 -8.63 -21.86
N VAL A 123 5.24 -7.96 -21.51
CA VAL A 123 4.66 -6.90 -22.36
C VAL A 123 5.61 -5.70 -22.43
N TRP A 124 6.14 -5.22 -21.31
CA TRP A 124 7.09 -4.11 -21.25
C TRP A 124 8.40 -4.40 -22.00
N ASP A 125 8.93 -5.63 -21.87
CA ASP A 125 10.12 -6.06 -22.62
C ASP A 125 9.86 -6.03 -24.14
N SER A 126 8.69 -6.52 -24.57
CA SER A 126 8.30 -6.44 -25.99
C SER A 126 8.21 -5.00 -26.48
N TRP A 127 7.72 -4.06 -25.70
CA TRP A 127 7.65 -2.65 -26.07
C TRP A 127 9.00 -1.94 -26.05
N GLN A 128 9.81 -2.22 -25.04
CA GLN A 128 11.10 -1.56 -24.86
C GLN A 128 12.15 -2.06 -25.85
N ASN A 129 12.24 -3.39 -26.01
CA ASN A 129 13.35 -4.05 -26.72
C ASN A 129 12.94 -4.59 -28.09
N GLY A 130 11.62 -4.54 -28.43
CA GLY A 130 11.12 -5.09 -29.69
C GLY A 130 11.12 -6.62 -29.74
N THR A 131 11.24 -7.29 -28.60
CA THR A 131 11.18 -8.75 -28.49
C THR A 131 9.79 -9.26 -28.86
N PRO A 132 9.62 -10.42 -29.51
CA PRO A 132 8.31 -11.02 -29.71
C PRO A 132 7.61 -11.26 -28.37
N LEU A 133 6.36 -10.82 -28.22
CA LEU A 133 5.58 -11.12 -27.03
C LEU A 133 5.26 -12.62 -27.00
N GLN A 134 5.83 -13.31 -26.04
CA GLN A 134 5.64 -14.74 -25.82
C GLN A 134 5.67 -15.03 -24.33
N TYR A 135 4.51 -15.16 -23.72
CA TYR A 135 4.33 -15.52 -22.32
C TYR A 135 3.28 -16.64 -22.20
N GLU A 136 3.64 -17.73 -21.56
CA GLU A 136 2.76 -18.89 -21.32
C GLU A 136 2.86 -19.31 -19.87
N GLY A 137 1.74 -19.22 -19.11
CA GLY A 137 1.64 -19.60 -17.72
C GLY A 137 0.37 -20.41 -17.43
N GLU A 138 0.15 -20.75 -16.15
CA GLU A 138 -1.06 -21.44 -15.70
C GLU A 138 -2.30 -20.53 -15.82
N PHE A 139 -2.15 -19.21 -15.57
CA PHE A 139 -3.26 -18.26 -15.49
C PHE A 139 -3.32 -17.30 -16.67
N TYR A 140 -2.20 -17.02 -17.31
CA TYR A 140 -2.13 -16.02 -18.38
C TYR A 140 -1.30 -16.55 -19.56
N SER A 141 -1.75 -16.23 -20.78
CA SER A 141 -1.03 -16.49 -22.02
C SER A 141 -1.12 -15.26 -22.93
N LEU A 142 0.02 -14.74 -23.38
CA LEU A 142 0.13 -13.55 -24.22
C LEU A 142 1.11 -13.85 -25.38
N SER A 143 0.63 -13.78 -26.62
CA SER A 143 1.42 -14.13 -27.80
C SER A 143 1.18 -13.22 -29.02
N LEU A 144 0.47 -12.11 -28.81
CA LEU A 144 0.15 -11.20 -29.91
C LEU A 144 0.60 -9.76 -29.60
N MET A 145 1.59 -9.27 -30.34
CA MET A 145 1.97 -7.87 -30.35
C MET A 145 2.25 -7.45 -31.80
N THR A 146 1.37 -6.67 -32.40
CA THR A 146 1.61 -6.13 -33.73
C THR A 146 2.10 -4.68 -33.64
N PRO A 147 2.79 -4.16 -34.66
CA PRO A 147 3.35 -2.81 -34.63
C PRO A 147 2.32 -1.71 -34.30
N PHE A 148 1.06 -1.89 -34.69
CA PHE A 148 0.00 -0.92 -34.41
C PHE A 148 -0.34 -0.79 -32.93
N PHE A 149 -0.15 -1.85 -32.13
CA PHE A 149 -0.45 -1.90 -30.69
C PHE A 149 0.79 -1.74 -29.80
N ASN A 150 1.96 -1.54 -30.42
CA ASN A 150 3.20 -1.32 -29.68
C ASN A 150 3.46 0.19 -29.54
N PRO A 151 3.41 0.76 -28.31
CA PRO A 151 3.64 2.19 -28.06
C PRO A 151 5.10 2.61 -28.24
N GLY A 152 6.01 1.65 -28.37
CA GLY A 152 7.45 1.87 -28.44
C GLY A 152 8.12 2.07 -27.07
N PRO A 153 9.44 2.26 -27.09
CA PRO A 153 10.25 2.40 -25.89
C PRO A 153 10.02 3.74 -25.18
N ILE A 154 10.26 3.73 -23.85
CA ILE A 154 10.27 4.95 -23.01
C ILE A 154 11.63 5.13 -22.34
N ARG A 155 11.86 6.32 -21.74
CA ARG A 155 13.15 6.63 -21.09
C ARG A 155 13.38 5.88 -19.77
N SER A 156 12.30 5.58 -19.06
CA SER A 156 12.32 4.91 -17.75
C SER A 156 11.47 3.64 -17.81
N PRO A 157 11.97 2.56 -18.46
CA PRO A 157 11.22 1.34 -18.70
C PRO A 157 11.07 0.45 -17.46
N ASP A 158 11.94 0.64 -16.47
CA ASP A 158 11.97 -0.14 -15.23
C ASP A 158 10.90 0.41 -14.27
N VAL A 159 9.62 0.13 -14.58
CA VAL A 159 8.50 0.54 -13.73
C VAL A 159 8.53 -0.26 -12.44
N PRO A 160 8.75 0.36 -11.27
CA PRO A 160 8.77 -0.36 -10.01
C PRO A 160 7.41 -0.99 -9.71
N VAL A 161 7.41 -2.28 -9.39
CA VAL A 161 6.21 -3.05 -9.03
C VAL A 161 6.22 -3.35 -7.55
N TYR A 162 5.25 -2.78 -6.83
CA TYR A 162 5.00 -3.03 -5.42
C TYR A 162 3.78 -3.92 -5.28
N ILE A 163 3.76 -4.73 -4.24
CA ILE A 163 2.55 -5.49 -3.90
C ILE A 163 2.16 -5.23 -2.45
N ALA A 164 0.86 -5.35 -2.16
CA ALA A 164 0.36 -5.34 -0.79
C ALA A 164 -0.13 -6.72 -0.40
N GLY A 165 0.09 -7.07 0.84
CA GLY A 165 -0.42 -8.32 1.37
C GLY A 165 -0.34 -8.42 2.88
N VAL A 166 -1.10 -9.38 3.39
CA VAL A 166 -1.02 -9.85 4.76
C VAL A 166 -0.69 -11.34 4.69
N GLY A 167 0.25 -11.77 5.51
CA GLY A 167 0.66 -13.17 5.58
C GLY A 167 1.90 -13.50 4.73
N PRO A 168 2.48 -14.69 5.00
CA PRO A 168 3.82 -15.05 4.55
C PRO A 168 3.96 -15.21 3.02
N TYR A 169 2.89 -15.58 2.32
CA TYR A 169 2.99 -15.87 0.89
C TYR A 169 3.19 -14.62 0.03
N LEU A 170 2.55 -13.49 0.38
CA LEU A 170 2.70 -12.26 -0.37
C LEU A 170 3.97 -11.50 0.02
N SER A 171 4.39 -11.56 1.29
CA SER A 171 5.70 -11.02 1.68
C SER A 171 6.85 -11.80 1.02
N ALA A 172 6.75 -13.14 0.94
CA ALA A 172 7.71 -13.94 0.19
C ALA A 172 7.74 -13.58 -1.31
N LEU A 173 6.58 -13.41 -1.95
CA LEU A 173 6.50 -12.99 -3.36
C LEU A 173 7.13 -11.61 -3.58
N ALA A 174 6.97 -10.68 -2.62
CA ALA A 174 7.64 -9.39 -2.70
C ALA A 174 9.16 -9.54 -2.68
N GLY A 175 9.70 -10.33 -1.76
CA GLY A 175 11.13 -10.65 -1.69
C GLY A 175 11.65 -11.28 -2.99
N GLU A 176 10.91 -12.26 -3.51
CA GLU A 176 11.27 -13.01 -4.70
C GLU A 176 11.45 -12.12 -5.94
N MET A 177 10.54 -11.15 -6.16
CA MET A 177 10.52 -10.51 -7.48
C MET A 177 9.98 -9.07 -7.56
N CYS A 178 9.54 -8.46 -6.45
CA CYS A 178 9.01 -7.11 -6.50
C CYS A 178 10.05 -6.07 -6.07
N ASP A 179 9.78 -4.80 -6.42
CA ASP A 179 10.63 -3.67 -6.10
C ASP A 179 10.20 -3.02 -4.77
N GLY A 180 9.00 -3.34 -4.29
CA GLY A 180 8.53 -2.89 -2.99
C GLY A 180 7.35 -3.67 -2.43
N PHE A 181 7.07 -3.40 -1.14
CA PHE A 181 5.99 -4.03 -0.40
C PHE A 181 5.23 -3.01 0.45
N HIS A 182 3.94 -2.91 0.22
CA HIS A 182 3.03 -2.16 1.08
C HIS A 182 2.60 -3.03 2.26
N VAL A 183 3.18 -2.76 3.42
CA VAL A 183 2.75 -3.34 4.69
C VAL A 183 1.37 -2.78 5.03
N HIS A 184 0.43 -3.66 5.34
CA HIS A 184 -0.92 -3.21 5.72
C HIS A 184 -0.87 -2.40 7.03
N PRO A 185 -1.63 -1.30 7.18
CA PRO A 185 -1.58 -0.47 8.39
C PRO A 185 -1.94 -1.22 9.67
N PHE A 186 -2.75 -2.25 9.60
CA PHE A 186 -3.00 -3.15 10.73
C PHE A 186 -1.89 -4.19 10.82
N HIS A 187 -0.83 -3.85 11.54
CA HIS A 187 0.32 -4.69 11.86
C HIS A 187 0.91 -4.27 13.22
N THR A 188 1.72 -5.15 13.80
CA THR A 188 2.57 -4.85 14.96
C THR A 188 4.04 -4.98 14.58
N VAL A 189 4.95 -4.44 15.39
CA VAL A 189 6.39 -4.62 15.17
C VAL A 189 6.77 -6.10 15.25
N ALA A 190 6.19 -6.85 16.20
CA ALA A 190 6.38 -8.29 16.29
C ALA A 190 5.99 -9.01 15.00
N TYR A 191 4.84 -8.66 14.41
CA TYR A 191 4.42 -9.21 13.12
C TYR A 191 5.39 -8.88 11.98
N LEU A 192 5.95 -7.68 11.95
CA LEU A 192 6.98 -7.32 10.97
C LEU A 192 8.23 -8.17 11.14
N ASP A 193 8.76 -8.25 12.36
CA ASP A 193 10.03 -8.89 12.66
C ASP A 193 9.96 -10.42 12.61
N GLU A 194 8.82 -11.03 12.92
CA GLU A 194 8.66 -12.49 12.99
C GLU A 194 8.05 -13.11 11.74
N VAL A 195 7.25 -12.34 11.00
CA VAL A 195 6.52 -12.88 9.83
C VAL A 195 6.91 -12.20 8.52
N VAL A 196 6.79 -10.88 8.42
CA VAL A 196 6.93 -10.18 7.13
C VAL A 196 8.37 -10.20 6.66
N LEU A 197 9.29 -9.65 7.46
CA LEU A 197 10.69 -9.50 7.09
C LEU A 197 11.40 -10.85 6.88
N PRO A 198 11.27 -11.86 7.75
CA PRO A 198 11.94 -13.14 7.54
C PRO A 198 11.46 -13.88 6.28
N ASN A 199 10.16 -13.85 5.96
CA ASN A 199 9.66 -14.48 4.75
C ASN A 199 10.12 -13.75 3.48
N MET A 200 10.20 -12.42 3.53
CA MET A 200 10.70 -11.60 2.43
C MET A 200 12.19 -11.82 2.21
N GLU A 201 13.01 -11.78 3.26
CA GLU A 201 14.45 -11.99 3.20
C GLU A 201 14.82 -13.38 2.68
N LYS A 202 14.14 -14.41 3.20
CA LYS A 202 14.33 -15.78 2.74
C LYS A 202 14.05 -15.90 1.23
N ALA A 203 12.92 -15.39 0.76
CA ALA A 203 12.55 -15.48 -0.65
C ALA A 203 13.43 -14.61 -1.55
N ALA A 204 13.91 -13.46 -1.08
CA ALA A 204 14.89 -12.64 -1.78
C ALA A 204 16.20 -13.40 -1.96
N THR A 205 16.73 -14.00 -0.89
CA THR A 205 17.95 -14.81 -0.92
C THR A 205 17.83 -16.00 -1.88
N GLU A 206 16.70 -16.72 -1.87
CA GLU A 206 16.41 -17.83 -2.79
C GLU A 206 16.34 -17.40 -4.26
N ALA A 207 16.08 -16.11 -4.52
CA ALA A 207 16.02 -15.50 -5.84
C ALA A 207 17.31 -14.72 -6.22
N ASP A 208 18.43 -14.94 -5.50
CA ASP A 208 19.69 -14.20 -5.68
C ASP A 208 19.54 -12.67 -5.53
N ARG A 209 18.65 -12.24 -4.64
CA ARG A 209 18.37 -10.85 -4.28
C ARG A 209 18.65 -10.57 -2.80
N SER A 210 18.62 -9.31 -2.43
CA SER A 210 18.71 -8.83 -1.05
C SER A 210 17.37 -8.28 -0.57
N LEU A 211 17.14 -8.25 0.74
CA LEU A 211 16.01 -7.53 1.33
C LEU A 211 16.08 -6.02 1.02
N ASP A 212 17.28 -5.47 0.81
CA ASP A 212 17.48 -4.06 0.45
C ASP A 212 17.00 -3.72 -0.97
N ASP A 213 16.79 -4.73 -1.83
CA ASP A 213 16.19 -4.55 -3.16
C ASP A 213 14.67 -4.36 -3.10
N VAL A 214 14.07 -4.43 -1.90
CA VAL A 214 12.63 -4.32 -1.69
C VAL A 214 12.32 -3.14 -0.78
N GLU A 215 11.82 -2.04 -1.33
CA GLU A 215 11.41 -0.87 -0.53
C GLU A 215 10.14 -1.20 0.27
N ARG A 216 10.19 -1.07 1.58
CA ARG A 216 9.08 -1.36 2.47
C ARG A 216 8.36 -0.06 2.83
N VAL A 217 7.05 -0.05 2.62
CA VAL A 217 6.18 1.12 2.78
C VAL A 217 5.04 0.78 3.75
N THR A 218 4.69 1.67 4.66
CA THR A 218 3.51 1.50 5.49
C THR A 218 2.76 2.80 5.73
N THR A 219 1.47 2.71 5.99
CA THR A 219 0.72 3.79 6.61
C THR A 219 0.60 3.52 8.11
N VAL A 220 0.98 4.51 8.91
CA VAL A 220 1.04 4.41 10.37
C VAL A 220 -0.22 5.00 10.97
N PHE A 221 -0.93 4.24 11.79
CA PHE A 221 -1.96 4.81 12.65
C PHE A 221 -1.31 5.80 13.60
N ILE A 222 -1.63 7.08 13.45
CA ILE A 222 -1.17 8.12 14.35
C ILE A 222 -2.28 8.54 15.29
N MET A 223 -2.00 8.44 16.58
CA MET A 223 -2.86 8.88 17.69
C MET A 223 -2.13 10.01 18.40
N THR A 224 -2.37 11.24 17.92
CA THR A 224 -1.59 12.41 18.29
C THR A 224 -2.48 13.65 18.47
N GLY A 225 -1.99 14.61 19.22
CA GLY A 225 -2.64 15.89 19.49
C GLY A 225 -1.75 16.79 20.33
N ASN A 226 -2.23 18.01 20.62
CA ASN A 226 -1.59 18.98 21.48
C ASN A 226 -1.97 18.81 22.97
N SER A 227 -2.93 17.94 23.25
CA SER A 227 -3.40 17.61 24.60
C SER A 227 -3.77 16.14 24.73
N ASP A 228 -3.82 15.65 25.95
CA ASP A 228 -4.24 14.27 26.24
C ASP A 228 -5.68 14.02 25.73
N GLU A 229 -6.56 15.02 25.78
CA GLU A 229 -7.94 14.90 25.28
C GLU A 229 -7.96 14.67 23.75
N GLU A 230 -7.16 15.41 22.98
CA GLU A 230 -7.05 15.22 21.53
C GLU A 230 -6.46 13.85 21.18
N ILE A 231 -5.47 13.39 21.95
CA ILE A 231 -4.88 12.05 21.78
C ILE A 231 -5.95 10.98 22.03
N GLU A 232 -6.72 11.08 23.11
CA GLU A 232 -7.80 10.13 23.41
C GLU A 232 -8.92 10.13 22.36
N GLN A 233 -9.26 11.28 21.80
CA GLN A 233 -10.21 11.37 20.67
C GLN A 233 -9.66 10.63 19.43
N SER A 234 -8.38 10.81 19.12
CA SER A 234 -7.70 10.11 18.02
C SER A 234 -7.64 8.60 18.27
N LYS A 235 -7.32 8.16 19.50
CA LYS A 235 -7.37 6.75 19.91
C LYS A 235 -8.75 6.14 19.68
N ALA A 236 -9.82 6.83 20.04
CA ALA A 236 -11.17 6.32 19.87
C ALA A 236 -11.50 6.05 18.39
N ALA A 237 -11.08 6.93 17.48
CA ALA A 237 -11.28 6.77 16.05
C ALA A 237 -10.43 5.62 15.47
N VAL A 238 -9.17 5.49 15.89
CA VAL A 238 -8.29 4.39 15.49
C VAL A 238 -8.81 3.05 16.01
N ARG A 239 -9.31 3.01 17.26
CA ARG A 239 -9.91 1.82 17.87
C ARG A 239 -11.05 1.26 17.03
N GLN A 240 -11.92 2.12 16.52
CA GLN A 240 -12.99 1.69 15.62
C GLN A 240 -12.45 1.04 14.35
N GLN A 241 -11.41 1.60 13.75
CA GLN A 241 -10.79 1.05 12.54
C GLN A 241 -10.04 -0.26 12.82
N VAL A 242 -9.32 -0.34 13.92
CA VAL A 242 -8.62 -1.56 14.38
C VAL A 242 -9.61 -2.69 14.60
N SER A 243 -10.76 -2.43 15.26
CA SER A 243 -11.79 -3.44 15.49
C SER A 243 -12.34 -4.01 14.17
N PHE A 244 -12.51 -3.17 13.16
CA PHE A 244 -12.94 -3.60 11.82
C PHE A 244 -11.90 -4.51 11.16
N TYR A 245 -10.62 -4.14 11.16
CA TYR A 245 -9.57 -4.98 10.58
C TYR A 245 -9.42 -6.31 11.33
N ALA A 246 -9.35 -6.27 12.65
CA ALA A 246 -9.21 -7.46 13.48
C ALA A 246 -10.39 -8.44 13.36
N SER A 247 -11.59 -7.95 12.99
CA SER A 247 -12.76 -8.79 12.73
C SER A 247 -12.65 -9.62 11.44
N THR A 248 -11.73 -9.25 10.56
CA THR A 248 -11.57 -9.86 9.24
C THR A 248 -10.59 -11.06 9.31
N PRO A 249 -11.02 -12.28 8.93
CA PRO A 249 -10.18 -13.48 9.08
C PRO A 249 -8.81 -13.42 8.37
N SER A 250 -8.68 -12.60 7.34
CA SER A 250 -7.41 -12.44 6.59
C SER A 250 -6.30 -11.80 7.42
N TYR A 251 -6.61 -11.12 8.52
CA TYR A 251 -5.62 -10.49 9.42
C TYR A 251 -5.31 -11.31 10.67
N ARG A 252 -5.77 -12.57 10.73
CA ARG A 252 -5.53 -13.43 11.89
C ARG A 252 -4.05 -13.61 12.21
N SER A 253 -3.18 -13.66 11.22
CA SER A 253 -1.74 -13.77 11.41
C SER A 253 -1.12 -12.60 12.19
N VAL A 254 -1.71 -11.42 12.13
CA VAL A 254 -1.29 -10.27 12.94
C VAL A 254 -1.65 -10.48 14.40
N LEU A 255 -2.88 -10.97 14.67
CA LEU A 255 -3.32 -11.25 16.03
C LEU A 255 -2.52 -12.41 16.66
N GLU A 256 -2.24 -13.46 15.88
CA GLU A 256 -1.45 -14.62 16.34
C GLU A 256 -0.01 -14.23 16.68
N ALA A 257 0.65 -13.39 15.88
CA ALA A 257 2.00 -12.90 16.16
C ALA A 257 2.09 -11.98 17.40
N SER A 258 0.95 -11.45 17.84
CA SER A 258 0.84 -10.58 19.01
C SER A 258 0.20 -11.29 20.22
N ASP A 259 -0.02 -12.61 20.15
CA ASP A 259 -0.72 -13.41 21.17
C ASP A 259 -2.12 -12.87 21.54
N TRP A 260 -2.84 -12.30 20.56
CA TRP A 260 -4.17 -11.72 20.75
C TRP A 260 -5.27 -12.72 20.41
N ASP A 261 -6.16 -12.98 21.36
CA ASP A 261 -7.24 -13.96 21.26
C ASP A 261 -8.64 -13.36 20.99
N TRP A 262 -8.76 -12.02 20.97
CA TRP A 262 -10.04 -11.29 20.84
C TRP A 262 -10.57 -11.19 19.40
N GLY A 263 -9.80 -11.55 18.37
CA GLY A 263 -10.21 -11.48 16.97
C GLY A 263 -11.44 -12.33 16.61
N PRO A 264 -11.57 -13.59 17.08
CA PRO A 264 -12.75 -14.41 16.82
C PRO A 264 -14.06 -13.82 17.35
N GLU A 265 -14.02 -13.14 18.50
CA GLU A 265 -15.18 -12.44 19.04
C GLU A 265 -15.60 -11.27 18.13
N LEU A 266 -14.66 -10.44 17.71
CA LEU A 266 -14.93 -9.35 16.75
C LEU A 266 -15.50 -9.89 15.43
N THR A 267 -14.98 -11.02 14.94
CA THR A 267 -15.55 -11.69 13.73
C THR A 267 -17.00 -12.11 13.97
N ALA A 268 -17.35 -12.61 15.15
CA ALA A 268 -18.71 -12.97 15.51
C ALA A 268 -19.62 -11.75 15.61
N MET A 269 -19.14 -10.67 16.25
CA MET A 269 -19.87 -9.38 16.38
C MET A 269 -20.14 -8.78 15.00
N SER A 270 -19.15 -8.74 14.09
CA SER A 270 -19.31 -8.21 12.73
C SER A 270 -20.41 -8.95 11.94
N LYS A 271 -20.50 -10.28 12.08
CA LYS A 271 -21.55 -11.09 11.46
C LYS A 271 -22.96 -10.79 12.01
N ARG A 272 -23.04 -10.34 13.26
CA ARG A 272 -24.30 -9.91 13.89
C ARG A 272 -24.63 -8.44 13.64
N GLY A 273 -23.72 -7.69 12.96
CA GLY A 273 -23.89 -6.26 12.70
C GLY A 273 -23.70 -5.36 13.94
N GLU A 274 -22.98 -5.84 14.97
CA GLU A 274 -22.75 -5.15 16.24
C GLU A 274 -21.57 -4.16 16.18
N TRP A 275 -21.45 -3.40 15.08
CA TRP A 275 -20.32 -2.54 14.76
C TRP A 275 -19.95 -1.54 15.86
N ASP A 276 -20.96 -0.94 16.49
CA ASP A 276 -20.77 0.07 17.56
C ASP A 276 -20.15 -0.52 18.84
N LYS A 277 -20.30 -1.85 19.04
CA LYS A 277 -19.76 -2.53 20.23
C LYS A 277 -18.35 -3.08 20.01
N MET A 278 -17.95 -3.25 18.76
CA MET A 278 -16.68 -3.89 18.44
C MET A 278 -15.47 -3.09 18.94
N ALA A 279 -15.53 -1.77 18.88
CA ALA A 279 -14.46 -0.91 19.37
C ALA A 279 -14.17 -1.14 20.87
N ALA A 280 -15.20 -1.36 21.69
CA ALA A 280 -15.04 -1.60 23.13
C ALA A 280 -14.34 -2.93 23.46
N ALA A 281 -14.26 -3.85 22.51
CA ALA A 281 -13.57 -5.14 22.68
C ALA A 281 -12.08 -5.09 22.30
N VAL A 282 -11.58 -3.96 21.79
CA VAL A 282 -10.15 -3.76 21.47
C VAL A 282 -9.44 -3.21 22.71
N PRO A 283 -8.44 -3.91 23.28
CA PRO A 283 -7.68 -3.42 24.41
C PRO A 283 -6.87 -2.16 24.09
N ASP A 284 -6.58 -1.34 25.10
CA ASP A 284 -5.78 -0.12 24.94
C ASP A 284 -4.35 -0.44 24.48
N GLU A 285 -3.77 -1.48 25.04
CA GLU A 285 -2.42 -1.96 24.72
C GLU A 285 -2.30 -2.32 23.24
N ALA A 286 -3.36 -2.86 22.62
CA ALA A 286 -3.35 -3.19 21.21
C ALA A 286 -3.23 -1.94 20.31
N LEU A 287 -3.73 -0.79 20.75
CA LEU A 287 -3.59 0.47 19.99
C LEU A 287 -2.12 0.95 19.97
N GLU A 288 -1.43 0.81 21.10
CA GLU A 288 -0.02 1.17 21.22
C GLU A 288 0.88 0.23 20.40
N GLU A 289 0.45 -1.02 20.20
CA GLU A 289 1.15 -1.98 19.35
C GLU A 289 0.88 -1.82 17.85
N VAL A 290 -0.31 -1.41 17.42
CA VAL A 290 -0.62 -1.24 15.99
C VAL A 290 -0.33 0.15 15.46
N GLY A 291 -0.17 1.15 16.34
CA GLY A 291 0.03 2.54 15.92
C GLY A 291 1.00 3.30 16.82
N VAL A 292 1.11 4.58 16.59
CA VAL A 292 1.95 5.49 17.36
C VAL A 292 1.08 6.43 18.17
N VAL A 293 1.24 6.37 19.51
CA VAL A 293 0.60 7.28 20.46
C VAL A 293 1.66 8.25 20.97
N ALA A 294 1.57 9.51 20.61
CA ALA A 294 2.55 10.52 21.01
C ALA A 294 1.97 11.94 20.89
N PRO A 295 2.42 12.90 21.71
CA PRO A 295 2.27 14.32 21.42
C PRO A 295 2.88 14.68 20.05
N ILE A 296 2.37 15.72 19.40
CA ILE A 296 2.84 16.16 18.06
C ILE A 296 4.34 16.40 18.05
N ASP A 297 4.91 17.02 19.09
CA ASP A 297 6.32 17.38 19.16
C ASP A 297 7.28 16.18 19.16
N SER A 298 6.84 15.02 19.65
CA SER A 298 7.63 13.78 19.72
C SER A 298 7.24 12.75 18.65
N LEU A 299 6.19 13.00 17.87
CA LEU A 299 5.61 12.04 16.93
C LEU A 299 6.63 11.52 15.93
N ALA A 300 7.40 12.39 15.30
CA ALA A 300 8.40 12.00 14.31
C ALA A 300 9.46 11.07 14.90
N GLN A 301 9.97 11.37 16.10
CA GLN A 301 10.96 10.53 16.77
C GLN A 301 10.36 9.18 17.15
N THR A 302 9.14 9.16 17.68
CA THR A 302 8.47 7.91 18.05
C THR A 302 8.22 7.01 16.83
N ILE A 303 7.88 7.59 15.67
CA ILE A 303 7.76 6.85 14.41
C ILE A 303 9.12 6.26 14.00
N LYS A 304 10.20 7.04 14.06
CA LYS A 304 11.57 6.58 13.74
C LYS A 304 12.02 5.45 14.66
N ASP A 305 11.82 5.60 15.97
CA ASP A 305 12.21 4.58 16.96
C ASP A 305 11.44 3.27 16.74
N ARG A 306 10.17 3.36 16.36
CA ARG A 306 9.33 2.20 16.11
C ARG A 306 9.70 1.46 14.84
N TYR A 307 9.89 2.18 13.75
CA TYR A 307 10.05 1.57 12.43
C TYR A 307 11.51 1.42 12.00
N GLY A 308 12.41 2.33 12.42
CA GLY A 308 13.84 2.26 12.14
C GLY A 308 14.15 1.83 10.70
N ASP A 309 14.94 0.77 10.55
CA ASP A 309 15.28 0.19 9.24
C ASP A 309 14.22 -0.77 8.67
N ARG A 310 13.11 -0.98 9.39
CA ARG A 310 12.04 -1.90 8.96
C ARG A 310 11.30 -1.40 7.75
N VAL A 311 11.13 -0.07 7.63
CA VAL A 311 10.46 0.56 6.48
C VAL A 311 11.24 1.80 6.01
N GLN A 312 11.21 2.06 4.71
CA GLN A 312 11.87 3.21 4.09
C GLN A 312 10.91 4.37 3.85
N ARG A 313 9.60 4.09 3.81
CA ARG A 313 8.55 5.08 3.52
C ARG A 313 7.39 4.93 4.49
N VAL A 314 6.85 6.06 4.92
CA VAL A 314 5.66 6.09 5.78
C VAL A 314 4.62 7.06 5.25
N GLY A 315 3.36 6.74 5.47
CA GLY A 315 2.26 7.68 5.36
C GLY A 315 1.49 7.76 6.66
N PHE A 316 0.71 8.80 6.83
CA PHE A 316 -0.11 8.96 8.04
C PHE A 316 -1.51 8.39 7.82
N TYR A 317 -1.91 7.42 8.65
CA TYR A 317 -3.29 7.01 8.78
C TYR A 317 -3.89 7.78 9.96
N SER A 318 -4.27 9.01 9.68
CA SER A 318 -4.78 9.96 10.67
C SER A 318 -6.29 9.88 10.74
N LEU A 319 -6.81 9.36 11.85
CA LEU A 319 -8.23 9.32 12.15
C LEU A 319 -8.50 10.17 13.38
N GLY A 320 -9.25 11.26 13.20
CA GLY A 320 -9.62 12.14 14.32
C GLY A 320 -8.49 12.99 14.91
N SER A 321 -7.28 12.95 14.34
CA SER A 321 -6.16 13.77 14.80
C SER A 321 -6.24 15.19 14.25
N THR A 322 -5.89 16.19 15.09
CA THR A 322 -5.82 17.60 14.73
C THR A 322 -4.58 17.94 13.88
N LEU A 323 -3.55 17.10 13.86
CA LEU A 323 -2.31 17.31 13.09
C LEU A 323 -2.58 17.66 11.62
N MET A 324 -3.54 16.97 10.98
CA MET A 324 -3.85 17.19 9.56
C MET A 324 -4.54 18.55 9.28
N GLN A 325 -4.87 19.30 10.32
CA GLN A 325 -5.47 20.63 10.24
C GLN A 325 -4.45 21.75 10.53
N ASP A 326 -3.27 21.38 11.04
CA ASP A 326 -2.17 22.29 11.35
C ASP A 326 -1.01 22.09 10.35
N ASN A 327 -1.00 22.89 9.30
CA ASN A 327 0.00 22.77 8.24
C ASN A 327 1.43 23.03 8.71
N ASP A 328 1.64 23.84 9.74
CA ASP A 328 2.99 24.15 10.24
C ASP A 328 3.53 22.99 11.08
N ALA A 329 2.71 22.46 11.98
CA ALA A 329 3.03 21.24 12.73
C ALA A 329 3.25 20.05 11.79
N LEU A 330 2.40 19.86 10.81
CA LEU A 330 2.52 18.76 9.83
C LEU A 330 3.82 18.87 9.02
N ARG A 331 4.16 20.08 8.53
CA ARG A 331 5.42 20.31 7.81
C ARG A 331 6.63 20.01 8.69
N GLN A 332 6.58 20.39 9.98
CA GLN A 332 7.65 20.10 10.93
C GLN A 332 7.83 18.59 11.13
N VAL A 333 6.73 17.84 11.35
CA VAL A 333 6.78 16.37 11.52
C VAL A 333 7.35 15.71 10.26
N ILE A 334 6.91 16.10 9.06
CA ILE A 334 7.43 15.59 7.79
C ILE A 334 8.93 15.83 7.67
N SER A 335 9.39 17.07 7.89
CA SER A 335 10.81 17.43 7.80
C SER A 335 11.66 16.66 8.82
N GLN A 336 11.15 16.45 10.03
CA GLN A 336 11.84 15.65 11.05
C GLN A 336 11.95 14.17 10.67
N LEU A 337 10.95 13.59 10.00
CA LEU A 337 11.01 12.21 9.51
C LEU A 337 12.02 12.03 8.39
N GLN A 338 12.15 13.03 7.52
CA GLN A 338 13.09 13.02 6.39
C GLN A 338 14.55 13.26 6.79
N SER A 339 14.81 13.90 7.93
CA SER A 339 16.16 14.10 8.49
C SER A 339 16.72 12.81 9.09
#